data_88548f6769810196e46bceff243a0ff0
#
_entry.id   88548f6769810196e46bceff243a0ff0
#
_cell.length_a   1.000
_cell.length_b   1.000
_cell.length_c   1.000
_cell.angle_alpha   90.00
_cell.angle_beta   90.00
_cell.angle_gamma   90.00
#
_symmetry.space_group_name_H-M   'P 1'
#
loop_
_entity.id
_entity.type
_entity.pdbx_description
1 polymer ?
#
loop_
_entity_poly.entity_id
_entity_poly.type
_entity_poly.pdbx_seq_one_letter_code
_entity_poly.pdbx_strand_id
1 'polypeptide(L)'
;MCIRDRFWIVRRTVIDVIRPISWPAGFTAQRWCGALSTRWTNMRVRLTADHETNRFNPEPREPGLIETEAFWINVNDQGMPSRLTDDAFEMLSSMTDEHRLRWKSMNPDKAPSAADVDLPDRVHVLRSTDFDPFKHLNNAAYLEAVEDELIDHPDLVDVPHRAVIEYLRPIVPGTTLTLRRLRDGDRLLIWMLIPDDTGEQQVAATVSVSKLPGSEQPA
;
A
#
# COMPACT_ATOMS: atom_id res chain seq x y z
N MET A 1 3.04 10.84 -13.96
CA MET A 1 2.66 11.46 -15.26
C MET A 1 1.90 12.74 -14.94
N CYS A 2 2.57 13.89 -15.06
CA CYS A 2 1.93 15.21 -14.94
C CYS A 2 1.38 15.58 -16.31
N ILE A 3 0.08 15.55 -16.44
CA ILE A 3 -0.60 16.14 -17.58
C ILE A 3 -1.02 17.53 -17.08
N ARG A 4 -0.49 18.61 -17.68
CA ARG A 4 -0.72 20.01 -17.38
C ARG A 4 -1.85 20.26 -16.36
N ASP A 5 -1.48 20.75 -15.16
CA ASP A 5 -2.39 21.21 -14.09
C ASP A 5 -3.26 20.15 -13.39
N ARG A 6 -2.90 18.85 -13.50
CA ARG A 6 -3.60 17.76 -12.82
C ARG A 6 -2.62 16.70 -12.33
N PHE A 7 -2.88 16.19 -11.14
CA PHE A 7 -2.04 15.19 -10.49
C PHE A 7 -2.88 13.98 -10.10
N TRP A 8 -2.19 12.83 -10.02
CA TRP A 8 -2.78 11.61 -9.49
C TRP A 8 -2.23 11.39 -8.08
N ILE A 9 -3.14 11.19 -7.14
CA ILE A 9 -2.80 10.85 -5.76
C ILE A 9 -3.30 9.45 -5.47
N VAL A 10 -2.44 8.60 -4.91
CA VAL A 10 -2.83 7.29 -4.39
C VAL A 10 -3.50 7.48 -3.04
N ARG A 11 -4.71 6.93 -2.88
CA ARG A 11 -5.45 6.95 -1.63
C ARG A 11 -5.39 5.61 -0.89
N ARG A 12 -5.18 4.52 -1.62
CA ARG A 12 -4.99 3.19 -1.07
C ARG A 12 -4.15 2.35 -2.01
N THR A 13 -3.31 1.50 -1.41
CA THR A 13 -2.65 0.39 -2.09
C THR A 13 -3.02 -0.90 -1.37
N VAL A 14 -3.41 -1.92 -2.10
CA VAL A 14 -3.58 -3.30 -1.64
C VAL A 14 -2.53 -4.15 -2.33
N ILE A 15 -1.85 -5.00 -1.57
CA ILE A 15 -0.83 -5.91 -2.09
C ILE A 15 -1.18 -7.31 -1.58
N ASP A 16 -1.44 -8.22 -2.51
CA ASP A 16 -1.67 -9.64 -2.24
C ASP A 16 -0.43 -10.42 -2.65
N VAL A 17 0.33 -10.88 -1.67
CA VAL A 17 1.42 -11.83 -1.88
C VAL A 17 0.80 -13.23 -1.86
N ILE A 18 0.43 -13.75 -3.03
CA ILE A 18 -0.20 -15.06 -3.18
C ILE A 18 0.88 -16.15 -3.13
N ARG A 19 1.99 -15.91 -3.82
CA ARG A 19 3.22 -16.71 -3.78
C ARG A 19 4.42 -15.77 -3.87
N PRO A 20 5.38 -15.85 -2.95
CA PRO A 20 6.52 -14.95 -2.96
C PRO A 20 7.38 -15.14 -4.20
N ILE A 21 7.97 -14.05 -4.67
CA ILE A 21 8.95 -14.06 -5.74
C ILE A 21 10.32 -14.34 -5.14
N SER A 22 10.99 -15.39 -5.61
CA SER A 22 12.35 -15.74 -5.17
C SER A 22 13.41 -15.00 -6.00
N TRP A 23 14.55 -14.70 -5.40
CA TRP A 23 15.70 -14.11 -6.07
C TRP A 23 16.80 -15.18 -6.29
N PRO A 24 17.49 -15.19 -7.44
CA PRO A 24 17.23 -14.43 -8.66
C PRO A 24 16.07 -15.00 -9.46
N ALA A 25 15.26 -14.12 -10.07
CA ALA A 25 14.22 -14.51 -11.02
C ALA A 25 13.94 -13.36 -11.99
N GLY A 26 13.65 -13.70 -13.23
CA GLY A 26 12.99 -12.80 -14.17
C GLY A 26 11.51 -12.65 -13.80
N PHE A 27 10.94 -11.46 -13.93
CA PHE A 27 9.52 -11.26 -13.69
C PHE A 27 8.82 -10.53 -14.84
N THR A 28 7.53 -10.80 -14.96
CA THR A 28 6.63 -10.09 -15.87
C THR A 28 5.65 -9.24 -15.07
N ALA A 29 5.52 -7.96 -15.46
CA ALA A 29 4.56 -7.04 -14.88
C ALA A 29 3.45 -6.72 -15.88
N GLN A 30 2.19 -6.92 -15.51
CA GLN A 30 1.01 -6.53 -16.26
C GLN A 30 0.26 -5.45 -15.49
N ARG A 31 -0.16 -4.37 -16.18
CA ARG A 31 -0.90 -3.28 -15.56
C ARG A 31 -2.16 -2.96 -16.37
N TRP A 32 -3.29 -2.77 -15.68
CA TRP A 32 -4.56 -2.37 -16.30
C TRP A 32 -5.41 -1.56 -15.32
N CYS A 33 -6.43 -0.89 -15.86
CA CYS A 33 -7.50 -0.29 -15.07
C CYS A 33 -8.54 -1.36 -14.76
N GLY A 34 -8.79 -1.65 -13.49
CA GLY A 34 -9.77 -2.66 -13.06
C GLY A 34 -11.16 -2.07 -12.82
N ALA A 35 -11.24 -0.77 -12.52
CA ALA A 35 -12.50 -0.02 -12.34
C ALA A 35 -12.20 1.47 -12.40
N LEU A 36 -13.19 2.26 -12.79
CA LEU A 36 -13.07 3.72 -12.79
C LEU A 36 -14.39 4.42 -12.45
N SER A 37 -14.28 5.71 -12.24
CA SER A 37 -15.39 6.66 -12.25
C SER A 37 -14.88 7.97 -12.85
N THR A 38 -15.69 9.01 -12.84
CA THR A 38 -15.29 10.30 -13.41
C THR A 38 -14.11 10.98 -12.72
N ARG A 39 -13.67 10.53 -11.53
CA ARG A 39 -12.58 11.13 -10.74
C ARG A 39 -11.61 10.11 -10.15
N TRP A 40 -11.97 8.83 -10.16
CA TRP A 40 -11.27 7.76 -9.46
C TRP A 40 -10.91 6.66 -10.43
N THR A 41 -9.76 6.03 -10.20
CA THR A 41 -9.38 4.80 -10.91
C THR A 41 -8.85 3.78 -9.92
N ASN A 42 -9.13 2.51 -10.18
CA ASN A 42 -8.48 1.38 -9.54
C ASN A 42 -7.49 0.79 -10.55
N MET A 43 -6.21 1.06 -10.35
CA MET A 43 -5.15 0.51 -11.18
C MET A 43 -4.66 -0.79 -10.57
N ARG A 44 -4.58 -1.84 -11.38
CA ARG A 44 -4.09 -3.16 -10.98
C ARG A 44 -2.75 -3.46 -11.59
N VAL A 45 -1.91 -4.15 -10.83
CA VAL A 45 -0.66 -4.73 -11.33
C VAL A 45 -0.60 -6.19 -10.88
N ARG A 46 -0.25 -7.08 -11.82
CA ARG A 46 0.09 -8.47 -11.56
C ARG A 46 1.55 -8.66 -11.86
N LEU A 47 2.28 -9.21 -10.90
CA LEU A 47 3.65 -9.65 -11.05
C LEU A 47 3.68 -11.18 -11.03
N THR A 48 4.27 -11.78 -12.07
CA THR A 48 4.54 -13.22 -12.13
C THR A 48 6.03 -13.42 -12.33
N ALA A 49 6.61 -14.40 -11.65
CA ALA A 49 8.02 -14.72 -11.79
C ALA A 49 8.23 -16.23 -11.77
N ASP A 50 8.99 -16.76 -12.73
CA ASP A 50 9.37 -18.16 -12.73
C ASP A 50 10.34 -18.42 -11.57
N HIS A 51 10.23 -19.61 -10.96
CA HIS A 51 11.16 -20.04 -9.95
C HIS A 51 12.24 -20.89 -10.60
N GLU A 52 13.50 -20.48 -10.43
CA GLU A 52 14.67 -21.27 -10.84
C GLU A 52 15.36 -21.82 -9.58
N THR A 53 15.47 -23.16 -9.52
CA THR A 53 16.23 -23.82 -8.46
C THR A 53 17.72 -23.50 -8.63
N ASN A 54 18.34 -22.96 -7.58
CA ASN A 54 19.74 -22.57 -7.56
C ASN A 54 20.29 -22.63 -6.11
N ARG A 55 21.57 -22.27 -5.92
CA ARG A 55 22.21 -22.30 -4.61
C ARG A 55 21.54 -21.42 -3.52
N PHE A 56 20.80 -20.41 -3.89
CA PHE A 56 20.09 -19.51 -2.97
C PHE A 56 18.64 -19.97 -2.74
N ASN A 57 18.07 -20.70 -3.70
CA ASN A 57 16.73 -21.24 -3.69
C ASN A 57 16.80 -22.72 -4.09
N PRO A 58 17.28 -23.62 -3.22
CA PRO A 58 17.54 -25.01 -3.59
C PRO A 58 16.24 -25.82 -3.74
N GLU A 59 15.15 -25.40 -3.09
CA GLU A 59 13.90 -26.14 -3.11
C GLU A 59 13.00 -25.69 -4.28
N PRO A 60 12.41 -26.65 -5.00
CA PRO A 60 11.43 -26.35 -6.05
C PRO A 60 10.21 -25.62 -5.43
N ARG A 61 9.71 -24.59 -6.12
CA ARG A 61 8.51 -23.83 -5.73
C ARG A 61 7.67 -23.52 -6.95
N GLU A 62 6.39 -23.27 -6.73
CA GLU A 62 5.54 -22.70 -7.77
C GLU A 62 6.02 -21.29 -8.17
N PRO A 63 5.72 -20.86 -9.41
CA PRO A 63 6.00 -19.49 -9.86
C PRO A 63 5.44 -18.45 -8.90
N GLY A 64 6.22 -17.40 -8.65
CA GLY A 64 5.80 -16.29 -7.82
C GLY A 64 4.60 -15.56 -8.41
N LEU A 65 3.69 -15.09 -7.55
CA LEU A 65 2.50 -14.33 -7.95
C LEU A 65 2.19 -13.27 -6.89
N ILE A 66 2.25 -12.00 -7.30
CA ILE A 66 1.81 -10.87 -6.49
C ILE A 66 0.77 -10.10 -7.29
N GLU A 67 -0.35 -9.80 -6.66
CA GLU A 67 -1.39 -8.93 -7.22
C GLU A 67 -1.51 -7.66 -6.39
N THR A 68 -1.63 -6.52 -7.08
CA THR A 68 -1.82 -5.25 -6.41
C THR A 68 -3.01 -4.50 -7.00
N GLU A 69 -3.65 -3.71 -6.19
CA GLU A 69 -4.56 -2.68 -6.66
C GLU A 69 -4.28 -1.35 -5.95
N ALA A 70 -4.34 -0.27 -6.70
CA ALA A 70 -4.17 1.06 -6.16
C ALA A 70 -5.37 1.95 -6.53
N PHE A 71 -5.99 2.52 -5.50
CA PHE A 71 -7.07 3.48 -5.65
C PHE A 71 -6.50 4.88 -5.83
N TRP A 72 -6.67 5.43 -7.02
CA TRP A 72 -6.14 6.73 -7.40
C TRP A 72 -7.24 7.77 -7.52
N ILE A 73 -6.94 8.99 -7.11
CA ILE A 73 -7.79 10.15 -7.32
C ILE A 73 -7.08 11.16 -8.24
N ASN A 74 -7.81 11.65 -9.22
CA ASN A 74 -7.36 12.79 -10.01
C ASN A 74 -7.67 14.09 -9.25
N VAL A 75 -6.68 14.94 -9.08
CA VAL A 75 -6.79 16.24 -8.40
C VAL A 75 -6.30 17.36 -9.30
N ASN A 76 -6.84 18.56 -9.10
CA ASN A 76 -6.35 19.77 -9.75
C ASN A 76 -5.11 20.34 -9.04
N ASP A 77 -4.61 21.45 -9.51
CA ASP A 77 -3.48 22.22 -8.95
C ASP A 77 -3.66 22.66 -7.48
N GLN A 78 -4.92 22.77 -7.04
CA GLN A 78 -5.28 23.08 -5.65
C GLN A 78 -5.42 21.83 -4.77
N GLY A 79 -5.13 20.62 -5.30
CA GLY A 79 -5.27 19.36 -4.59
C GLY A 79 -6.72 18.86 -4.43
N MET A 80 -7.69 19.52 -5.10
CA MET A 80 -9.10 19.14 -5.01
C MET A 80 -9.47 18.08 -6.05
N PRO A 81 -10.36 17.11 -5.69
CA PRO A 81 -10.83 16.09 -6.62
C PRO A 81 -11.38 16.69 -7.92
N SER A 82 -10.81 16.27 -9.03
CA SER A 82 -11.10 16.78 -10.37
C SER A 82 -11.55 15.65 -11.31
N ARG A 83 -12.38 15.99 -12.31
CA ARG A 83 -12.79 15.01 -13.33
C ARG A 83 -11.60 14.65 -14.20
N LEU A 84 -11.56 13.40 -14.65
CA LEU A 84 -10.65 12.95 -15.69
C LEU A 84 -10.85 13.79 -16.97
N THR A 85 -9.78 13.94 -17.75
CA THR A 85 -9.93 14.42 -19.12
C THR A 85 -10.67 13.38 -19.96
N ASP A 86 -11.33 13.80 -21.02
CA ASP A 86 -12.07 12.90 -21.89
C ASP A 86 -11.15 11.82 -22.48
N ASP A 87 -9.95 12.22 -22.93
CA ASP A 87 -8.92 11.29 -23.45
C ASP A 87 -8.48 10.25 -22.39
N ALA A 88 -8.24 10.70 -21.15
CA ALA A 88 -7.85 9.80 -20.07
C ALA A 88 -9.01 8.86 -19.69
N PHE A 89 -10.24 9.35 -19.68
CA PHE A 89 -11.41 8.55 -19.40
C PHE A 89 -11.64 7.51 -20.50
N GLU A 90 -11.53 7.88 -21.78
CA GLU A 90 -11.66 6.98 -22.93
C GLU A 90 -10.61 5.88 -22.87
N MET A 91 -9.33 6.26 -22.70
CA MET A 91 -8.22 5.30 -22.58
C MET A 91 -8.44 4.29 -21.45
N LEU A 92 -8.84 4.76 -20.26
CA LEU A 92 -9.04 3.88 -19.10
C LEU A 92 -10.31 3.04 -19.24
N SER A 93 -11.37 3.57 -19.85
CA SER A 93 -12.62 2.85 -20.13
C SER A 93 -12.43 1.68 -21.09
N SER A 94 -11.44 1.76 -21.99
CA SER A 94 -11.14 0.64 -22.89
C SER A 94 -10.60 -0.59 -22.18
N MET A 95 -10.20 -0.48 -20.91
CA MET A 95 -9.60 -1.56 -20.12
C MET A 95 -10.59 -2.25 -19.17
N THR A 96 -11.76 -1.66 -18.93
CA THR A 96 -12.74 -2.16 -17.93
C THR A 96 -14.16 -1.73 -18.23
N ASP A 97 -15.13 -2.59 -17.93
CA ASP A 97 -16.57 -2.29 -17.98
C ASP A 97 -17.11 -1.79 -16.63
N GLU A 98 -16.27 -1.80 -15.56
CA GLU A 98 -16.70 -1.35 -14.23
C GLU A 98 -16.47 0.17 -14.08
N HIS A 99 -17.56 0.96 -14.21
CA HIS A 99 -17.54 2.43 -14.19
C HIS A 99 -18.18 3.04 -12.93
N ARG A 100 -18.41 2.22 -11.88
CA ARG A 100 -19.06 2.66 -10.63
C ARG A 100 -18.14 2.62 -9.41
N LEU A 101 -16.85 2.90 -9.60
CA LEU A 101 -15.88 2.90 -8.52
C LEU A 101 -16.26 3.93 -7.46
N ARG A 102 -16.32 3.47 -6.18
CA ARG A 102 -16.57 4.32 -5.00
C ARG A 102 -15.54 4.06 -3.93
N TRP A 103 -15.19 5.12 -3.21
CA TRP A 103 -14.34 5.00 -2.03
C TRP A 103 -15.10 4.31 -0.89
N LYS A 104 -14.41 3.37 -0.26
CA LYS A 104 -14.80 2.77 1.02
C LYS A 104 -13.51 2.44 1.76
N SER A 105 -13.34 2.94 2.98
CA SER A 105 -12.19 2.62 3.83
C SER A 105 -12.15 1.12 4.13
N MET A 106 -10.95 0.55 4.15
CA MET A 106 -10.69 -0.85 4.51
C MET A 106 -10.03 -0.97 5.89
N ASN A 107 -9.37 0.10 6.34
CA ASN A 107 -8.68 0.17 7.62
C ASN A 107 -9.44 1.07 8.61
N PRO A 108 -9.26 0.89 9.94
CA PRO A 108 -9.76 1.83 10.93
C PRO A 108 -9.03 3.18 10.82
N ASP A 109 -9.80 4.28 10.65
CA ASP A 109 -9.22 5.63 10.48
C ASP A 109 -8.66 6.21 11.80
N LYS A 110 -9.16 5.75 12.95
CA LYS A 110 -8.75 6.25 14.27
C LYS A 110 -7.76 5.29 14.92
N ALA A 111 -6.62 5.84 15.35
CA ALA A 111 -5.70 5.10 16.19
C ALA A 111 -6.31 4.90 17.59
N PRO A 112 -6.12 3.73 18.22
CA PRO A 112 -6.41 3.56 19.64
C PRO A 112 -5.52 4.48 20.49
N SER A 113 -5.86 4.69 21.76
CA SER A 113 -4.94 5.33 22.69
C SER A 113 -3.66 4.51 22.86
N ALA A 114 -2.52 5.16 23.15
CA ALA A 114 -1.29 4.44 23.44
C ALA A 114 -1.41 3.50 24.65
N ALA A 115 -2.34 3.79 25.55
CA ALA A 115 -2.63 2.94 26.72
C ALA A 115 -3.49 1.72 26.40
N ASP A 116 -4.12 1.69 25.22
CA ASP A 116 -5.02 0.61 24.78
C ASP A 116 -4.33 -0.39 23.84
N VAL A 117 -3.03 -0.26 23.63
CA VAL A 117 -2.22 -1.17 22.83
C VAL A 117 -1.11 -1.80 23.67
N ASP A 118 -0.83 -3.07 23.42
CA ASP A 118 0.19 -3.82 24.18
C ASP A 118 1.62 -3.47 23.76
N LEU A 119 1.81 -2.98 22.52
CA LEU A 119 3.10 -2.64 21.97
C LEU A 119 3.39 -1.13 22.10
N PRO A 120 4.57 -0.74 22.63
CA PRO A 120 4.94 0.67 22.73
C PRO A 120 5.07 1.30 21.35
N ASP A 121 4.73 2.57 21.23
CA ASP A 121 4.94 3.32 19.99
C ASP A 121 6.41 3.25 19.55
N ARG A 122 6.67 3.08 18.23
CA ARG A 122 8.02 3.03 17.65
C ARG A 122 8.23 4.22 16.71
N VAL A 123 9.34 4.91 16.88
CA VAL A 123 9.75 5.95 15.92
C VAL A 123 10.42 5.29 14.72
N HIS A 124 9.93 5.57 13.52
CA HIS A 124 10.57 5.16 12.26
C HIS A 124 11.42 6.32 11.71
N VAL A 125 12.66 6.00 11.36
CA VAL A 125 13.62 7.00 10.87
C VAL A 125 13.46 7.20 9.38
N LEU A 126 13.00 8.40 8.99
CA LEU A 126 12.87 8.81 7.61
C LEU A 126 14.23 9.29 7.05
N ARG A 127 14.56 8.85 5.84
CA ARG A 127 15.79 9.21 5.12
C ARG A 127 15.48 10.26 4.06
N SER A 128 16.48 11.03 3.64
CA SER A 128 16.31 12.00 2.55
C SER A 128 15.89 11.36 1.22
N THR A 129 16.23 10.09 1.00
CA THR A 129 15.89 9.30 -0.18
C THR A 129 14.44 8.81 -0.19
N ASP A 130 13.73 8.89 0.92
CA ASP A 130 12.37 8.41 1.07
C ASP A 130 11.34 9.39 0.50
N PHE A 131 11.77 10.61 0.15
CA PHE A 131 10.90 11.68 -0.32
C PHE A 131 10.94 11.83 -1.84
N ASP A 132 9.78 12.04 -2.42
CA ASP A 132 9.60 12.31 -3.85
C ASP A 132 9.95 13.77 -4.22
N PRO A 133 9.95 14.14 -5.52
CA PRO A 133 10.21 15.51 -5.96
C PRO A 133 9.22 16.55 -5.42
N PHE A 134 8.03 16.16 -4.96
CA PHE A 134 7.06 17.03 -4.31
C PHE A 134 7.31 17.19 -2.82
N LYS A 135 8.39 16.59 -2.30
CA LYS A 135 8.74 16.55 -0.88
C LYS A 135 7.68 15.85 -0.02
N HIS A 136 7.02 14.86 -0.58
CA HIS A 136 6.16 13.94 0.16
C HIS A 136 6.86 12.59 0.31
N LEU A 137 6.59 11.89 1.40
CA LEU A 137 7.06 10.52 1.57
C LEU A 137 6.56 9.68 0.40
N ASN A 138 7.49 9.03 -0.30
CA ASN A 138 7.18 8.16 -1.44
C ASN A 138 6.33 6.98 -0.97
N ASN A 139 5.34 6.58 -1.77
CA ASN A 139 4.45 5.47 -1.42
C ASN A 139 5.20 4.16 -1.13
N ALA A 140 6.35 3.92 -1.77
CA ALA A 140 7.19 2.75 -1.48
C ALA A 140 7.84 2.83 -0.08
N ALA A 141 8.21 4.03 0.39
CA ALA A 141 8.83 4.20 1.70
C ALA A 141 7.87 3.92 2.88
N TYR A 142 6.56 4.01 2.66
CA TYR A 142 5.60 3.52 3.66
C TYR A 142 5.70 2.01 3.84
N LEU A 143 5.99 1.25 2.76
CA LEU A 143 6.17 -0.19 2.83
C LEU A 143 7.42 -0.58 3.61
N GLU A 144 8.52 0.17 3.51
CA GLU A 144 9.73 -0.09 4.29
C GLU A 144 9.43 -0.07 5.80
N ALA A 145 8.66 0.92 6.26
CA ALA A 145 8.23 0.98 7.67
C ALA A 145 7.34 -0.21 8.06
N VAL A 146 6.52 -0.72 7.14
CA VAL A 146 5.69 -1.91 7.37
C VAL A 146 6.55 -3.17 7.42
N GLU A 147 7.50 -3.32 6.50
CA GLU A 147 8.41 -4.48 6.45
C GLU A 147 9.27 -4.59 7.71
N ASP A 148 9.75 -3.46 8.26
CA ASP A 148 10.47 -3.43 9.53
C ASP A 148 9.61 -3.99 10.70
N GLU A 149 8.30 -3.73 10.70
CA GLU A 149 7.39 -4.28 11.72
C GLU A 149 7.09 -5.77 11.48
N LEU A 150 7.03 -6.21 10.22
CA LEU A 150 6.70 -7.59 9.87
C LEU A 150 7.79 -8.60 10.25
N ILE A 151 9.02 -8.16 10.53
CA ILE A 151 10.09 -9.01 11.07
C ILE A 151 9.66 -9.67 12.38
N ASP A 152 8.90 -8.95 13.20
CA ASP A 152 8.39 -9.43 14.48
C ASP A 152 7.11 -10.30 14.34
N HIS A 153 6.59 -10.44 13.10
CA HIS A 153 5.34 -11.15 12.79
C HIS A 153 5.46 -12.14 11.61
N PRO A 154 6.43 -13.11 11.66
CA PRO A 154 6.68 -14.03 10.55
C PRO A 154 5.45 -14.89 10.21
N ASP A 155 4.60 -15.19 11.19
CA ASP A 155 3.37 -15.95 10.99
C ASP A 155 2.37 -15.29 10.04
N LEU A 156 2.47 -13.97 9.80
CA LEU A 156 1.64 -13.25 8.85
C LEU A 156 2.21 -13.27 7.42
N VAL A 157 3.53 -13.40 7.26
CA VAL A 157 4.21 -13.21 5.97
C VAL A 157 4.81 -14.49 5.39
N ASP A 158 4.98 -15.53 6.21
CA ASP A 158 5.41 -16.87 5.76
C ASP A 158 4.30 -17.62 5.01
N VAL A 159 3.12 -17.03 4.95
CA VAL A 159 1.92 -17.55 4.26
C VAL A 159 1.39 -16.51 3.26
N PRO A 160 0.51 -16.90 2.32
CA PRO A 160 -0.18 -15.93 1.48
C PRO A 160 -0.87 -14.86 2.34
N HIS A 161 -0.56 -13.60 2.05
CA HIS A 161 -1.02 -12.49 2.89
C HIS A 161 -1.40 -11.26 2.06
N ARG A 162 -2.16 -10.38 2.70
CA ARG A 162 -2.59 -9.09 2.14
C ARG A 162 -2.09 -7.94 3.01
N ALA A 163 -1.45 -6.97 2.40
CA ALA A 163 -1.19 -5.67 2.99
C ALA A 163 -2.11 -4.60 2.37
N VAL A 164 -2.74 -3.79 3.21
CA VAL A 164 -3.56 -2.64 2.79
C VAL A 164 -2.99 -1.38 3.41
N ILE A 165 -2.64 -0.39 2.60
CA ILE A 165 -2.20 0.91 3.07
C ILE A 165 -3.19 1.97 2.57
N GLU A 166 -3.71 2.79 3.48
CA GLU A 166 -4.55 3.94 3.16
C GLU A 166 -3.82 5.23 3.54
N TYR A 167 -3.64 6.11 2.56
CA TYR A 167 -2.90 7.36 2.70
C TYR A 167 -3.89 8.49 3.01
N LEU A 168 -3.76 9.10 4.19
CA LEU A 168 -4.69 10.10 4.70
C LEU A 168 -4.11 11.53 4.61
N ARG A 169 -2.83 11.67 4.97
CA ARG A 169 -2.10 12.95 4.95
C ARG A 169 -0.70 12.79 4.41
N PRO A 170 -0.13 13.79 3.72
CA PRO A 170 1.25 13.75 3.30
C PRO A 170 2.19 13.80 4.52
N ILE A 171 3.26 13.03 4.46
CA ILE A 171 4.39 13.10 5.39
C ILE A 171 5.49 13.88 4.68
N VAL A 172 6.03 14.93 5.31
CA VAL A 172 7.01 15.83 4.71
C VAL A 172 8.38 15.70 5.39
N PRO A 173 9.49 16.14 4.77
CA PRO A 173 10.82 16.12 5.38
C PRO A 173 10.85 16.83 6.74
N GLY A 174 11.55 16.25 7.70
CA GLY A 174 11.67 16.77 9.07
C GLY A 174 10.53 16.36 10.00
N THR A 175 9.52 15.66 9.49
CA THR A 175 8.45 15.09 10.33
C THR A 175 8.96 13.88 11.11
N THR A 176 8.60 13.79 12.40
CA THR A 176 8.79 12.55 13.17
C THR A 176 7.65 11.59 12.85
N LEU A 177 7.99 10.42 12.32
CA LEU A 177 7.02 9.35 12.05
C LEU A 177 7.00 8.37 13.22
N THR A 178 5.83 8.19 13.82
CA THR A 178 5.61 7.25 14.93
C THR A 178 4.64 6.16 14.47
N LEU A 179 4.98 4.91 14.73
CA LEU A 179 4.15 3.75 14.42
C LEU A 179 3.46 3.27 15.70
N ARG A 180 2.13 3.31 15.73
CA ARG A 180 1.29 2.66 16.73
C ARG A 180 0.75 1.37 16.17
N ARG A 181 0.88 0.28 16.92
CA ARG A 181 0.64 -1.07 16.43
C ARG A 181 -0.32 -1.81 17.33
N LEU A 182 -1.19 -2.59 16.72
CA LEU A 182 -2.11 -3.49 17.41
C LEU A 182 -2.15 -4.83 16.68
N ARG A 183 -1.88 -5.90 17.41
CA ARG A 183 -2.13 -7.25 16.91
C ARG A 183 -3.54 -7.68 17.30
N ASP A 184 -4.36 -8.02 16.31
CA ASP A 184 -5.73 -8.50 16.48
C ASP A 184 -5.86 -9.86 15.75
N GLY A 185 -5.62 -10.94 16.47
CA GLY A 185 -5.61 -12.30 15.95
C GLY A 185 -4.64 -12.46 14.77
N ASP A 186 -5.15 -12.83 13.59
CA ASP A 186 -4.39 -12.99 12.34
C ASP A 186 -4.20 -11.67 11.56
N ARG A 187 -4.34 -10.53 12.24
CA ARG A 187 -4.21 -9.21 11.62
C ARG A 187 -3.28 -8.31 12.45
N LEU A 188 -2.34 -7.64 11.78
CA LEU A 188 -1.56 -6.54 12.33
C LEU A 188 -2.14 -5.23 11.80
N LEU A 189 -2.47 -4.30 12.70
CA LEU A 189 -2.88 -2.94 12.39
C LEU A 189 -1.76 -1.98 12.77
N ILE A 190 -1.45 -1.03 11.88
CA ILE A 190 -0.44 0.00 12.11
C ILE A 190 -1.04 1.35 11.77
N TRP A 191 -0.96 2.30 12.70
CA TRP A 191 -1.25 3.71 12.45
C TRP A 191 0.06 4.47 12.39
N MET A 192 0.29 5.11 11.26
CA MET A 192 1.42 6.00 11.04
C MET A 192 1.04 7.40 11.51
N LEU A 193 1.62 7.81 12.63
CA LEU A 193 1.29 9.03 13.34
C LEU A 193 2.34 10.10 13.09
N ILE A 194 1.88 11.33 12.87
CA ILE A 194 2.71 12.52 12.74
C ILE A 194 2.19 13.62 13.67
N PRO A 195 3.03 14.51 14.20
CA PRO A 195 2.55 15.65 14.96
C PRO A 195 1.82 16.65 14.02
N ASP A 196 0.74 17.23 14.50
CA ASP A 196 0.13 18.41 13.90
C ASP A 196 0.83 19.70 14.36
N ASP A 197 0.29 20.86 13.97
CA ASP A 197 0.85 22.18 14.31
C ASP A 197 0.81 22.47 15.84
N THR A 198 0.01 21.74 16.61
CA THR A 198 -0.05 21.84 18.08
C THR A 198 0.84 20.83 18.78
N GLY A 199 1.43 19.90 18.03
CA GLY A 199 2.21 18.77 18.53
C GLY A 199 1.37 17.54 18.89
N GLU A 200 0.05 17.57 18.68
CA GLU A 200 -0.79 16.40 18.85
C GLU A 200 -0.60 15.39 17.71
N GLN A 201 -0.65 14.11 18.07
CA GLN A 201 -0.50 13.03 17.09
C GLN A 201 -1.76 12.88 16.23
N GLN A 202 -1.58 12.95 14.91
CA GLN A 202 -2.62 12.70 13.93
C GLN A 202 -2.24 11.56 12.99
N VAL A 203 -3.23 10.82 12.48
CA VAL A 203 -3.01 9.69 11.59
C VAL A 203 -2.68 10.20 10.18
N ALA A 204 -1.49 9.87 9.67
CA ALA A 204 -1.08 10.16 8.30
C ALA A 204 -1.39 9.00 7.34
N ALA A 205 -1.24 7.76 7.80
CA ALA A 205 -1.62 6.57 7.06
C ALA A 205 -2.07 5.47 8.01
N THR A 206 -2.87 4.55 7.49
CA THR A 206 -3.27 3.33 8.19
C THR A 206 -2.87 2.11 7.39
N VAL A 207 -2.43 1.08 8.08
CA VAL A 207 -2.00 -0.18 7.46
C VAL A 207 -2.70 -1.34 8.14
N SER A 208 -3.05 -2.35 7.35
CA SER A 208 -3.35 -3.67 7.89
C SER A 208 -2.59 -4.73 7.10
N VAL A 209 -2.04 -5.70 7.81
CA VAL A 209 -1.50 -6.92 7.22
C VAL A 209 -2.24 -8.11 7.80
N SER A 210 -2.71 -9.02 6.94
CA SER A 210 -3.47 -10.20 7.35
C SER A 210 -3.21 -11.36 6.40
N LYS A 211 -3.40 -12.58 6.88
CA LYS A 211 -3.40 -13.77 6.02
C LYS A 211 -4.48 -13.66 4.96
N LEU A 212 -4.22 -14.17 3.76
CA LEU A 212 -5.28 -14.31 2.74
C LEU A 212 -6.24 -15.42 3.14
N PRO A 213 -7.56 -15.27 2.87
CA PRO A 213 -8.52 -16.34 3.13
C PRO A 213 -8.15 -17.64 2.39
N GLY A 214 -8.19 -18.77 3.08
CA GLY A 214 -7.83 -20.07 2.52
C GLY A 214 -6.34 -20.39 2.52
N SER A 215 -5.50 -19.58 3.16
CA SER A 215 -4.06 -19.78 3.32
C SER A 215 -3.70 -20.69 4.52
N GLU A 216 -4.66 -21.34 5.15
CA GLU A 216 -4.35 -22.37 6.16
C GLU A 216 -3.57 -23.48 5.48
N GLN A 217 -2.32 -23.70 5.93
CA GLN A 217 -1.54 -24.84 5.49
C GLN A 217 -2.31 -26.12 5.82
N PRO A 218 -2.44 -27.07 4.87
CA PRO A 218 -2.88 -28.41 5.25
C PRO A 218 -1.85 -28.97 6.25
N ALA A 219 -2.36 -29.41 7.38
CA ALA A 219 -1.60 -30.01 8.49
C ALA A 219 -0.78 -31.23 8.03
#